data_595906acaa4a60f6a436942414bf27b4
#
_entry.id   595906acaa4a60f6a436942414bf27b4
#
_cell.length_a   1.000
_cell.length_b   1.000
_cell.length_c   1.000
_cell.angle_alpha   90.00
_cell.angle_beta   90.00
_cell.angle_gamma   90.00
#
_symmetry.space_group_name_H-M   'P 1'
#
loop_
_entity.id
_entity.type
_entity.pdbx_description
1 polymer ?
#
loop_
_entity_poly.entity_id
_entity_poly.type
_entity_poly.pdbx_seq_one_letter_code
_entity_poly.pdbx_strand_id
1 'polypeptide(L)'
;LAADVEERRAALKKLLPFQKKDFQGLFRAMEGRPVTIRLLDPPLHEFLPNDDARRAELAQKLNVSTDYIIERIKALHEENPMLGCRGCRLGVLHPEITEMQVRAIFEAAVSLRKSKRPVIVKPEIMVPLVGFDAELRDQVTIVRAVADEVLTKTGIEIPYQVGTMIEVPRAAITADEIAQTAEFFSFGTNDLTQTTL
;
A
#
# COMPACT_ATOMS: atom_id res chain seq x y z
N LEU A 1 8.09 6.03 -12.20
CA LEU A 1 8.57 6.53 -13.50
C LEU A 1 7.89 5.88 -14.69
N ALA A 2 7.16 4.77 -14.50
CA ALA A 2 6.43 4.09 -15.56
C ALA A 2 5.45 5.05 -16.26
N ALA A 3 5.43 5.03 -17.60
CA ALA A 3 4.61 5.92 -18.39
C ALA A 3 3.13 5.46 -18.43
N ASP A 4 2.91 4.15 -18.40
CA ASP A 4 1.59 3.54 -18.49
C ASP A 4 1.37 2.44 -17.43
N VAL A 5 0.18 1.84 -17.46
CA VAL A 5 -0.23 0.78 -16.50
C VAL A 5 0.57 -0.51 -16.73
N GLU A 6 0.89 -0.85 -17.97
CA GLU A 6 1.60 -2.07 -18.33
C GLU A 6 3.04 -2.06 -17.79
N GLU A 7 3.75 -0.95 -18.03
CA GLU A 7 5.10 -0.74 -17.47
C GLU A 7 5.08 -0.76 -15.94
N ARG A 8 4.05 -0.15 -15.34
CA ARG A 8 3.89 -0.12 -13.90
C ARG A 8 3.65 -1.52 -13.33
N ARG A 9 2.77 -2.31 -13.94
CA ARG A 9 2.55 -3.72 -13.57
C ARG A 9 3.83 -4.55 -13.71
N ALA A 10 4.62 -4.33 -14.77
CA ALA A 10 5.90 -5.01 -14.96
C ALA A 10 6.92 -4.67 -13.85
N ALA A 11 6.97 -3.40 -13.43
CA ALA A 11 7.82 -2.96 -12.34
C ALA A 11 7.35 -3.54 -10.98
N LEU A 12 6.05 -3.49 -10.70
CA LEU A 12 5.45 -4.04 -9.49
C LEU A 12 5.65 -5.55 -9.37
N LYS A 13 5.61 -6.28 -10.48
CA LYS A 13 5.92 -7.71 -10.52
C LYS A 13 7.34 -8.03 -10.03
N LYS A 14 8.30 -7.11 -10.26
CA LYS A 14 9.67 -7.26 -9.75
C LYS A 14 9.77 -6.96 -8.25
N LEU A 15 8.90 -6.09 -7.71
CA LEU A 15 8.86 -5.75 -6.29
C LEU A 15 8.16 -6.80 -5.43
N LEU A 16 7.15 -7.47 -5.96
CA LEU A 16 6.33 -8.44 -5.24
C LEU A 16 7.14 -9.49 -4.46
N PRO A 17 8.19 -10.15 -5.02
CA PRO A 17 8.97 -11.13 -4.28
C PRO A 17 9.70 -10.56 -3.06
N PHE A 18 10.15 -9.31 -3.13
CA PHE A 18 10.82 -8.64 -2.02
C PHE A 18 9.83 -8.37 -0.89
N GLN A 19 8.71 -7.74 -1.19
CA GLN A 19 7.66 -7.47 -0.20
C GLN A 19 7.12 -8.77 0.43
N LYS A 20 6.88 -9.79 -0.37
CA LYS A 20 6.48 -11.10 0.12
C LYS A 20 7.48 -11.68 1.14
N LYS A 21 8.78 -11.55 0.87
CA LYS A 21 9.83 -12.02 1.78
C LYS A 21 9.82 -11.21 3.09
N ASP A 22 9.63 -9.91 3.02
CA ASP A 22 9.56 -9.04 4.20
C ASP A 22 8.35 -9.40 5.07
N PHE A 23 7.18 -9.57 4.47
CA PHE A 23 5.98 -10.02 5.18
C PHE A 23 6.12 -11.42 5.78
N GLN A 24 6.82 -12.34 5.12
CA GLN A 24 7.14 -13.64 5.72
C GLN A 24 7.97 -13.51 7.00
N GLY A 25 8.96 -12.62 7.00
CA GLY A 25 9.78 -12.32 8.18
C GLY A 25 8.92 -11.75 9.32
N LEU A 26 8.09 -10.76 9.02
CA LEU A 26 7.19 -10.13 9.95
C LEU A 26 6.21 -11.12 10.58
N PHE A 27 5.51 -11.91 9.77
CA PHE A 27 4.53 -12.90 10.25
C PHE A 27 5.16 -14.00 11.09
N ARG A 28 6.41 -14.42 10.80
CA ARG A 28 7.13 -15.36 11.69
C ARG A 28 7.42 -14.76 13.05
N ALA A 29 7.89 -13.51 13.07
CA ALA A 29 8.19 -12.81 14.33
C ALA A 29 6.94 -12.60 15.19
N MET A 30 5.79 -12.44 14.55
CA MET A 30 4.49 -12.17 15.17
C MET A 30 3.57 -13.39 15.23
N GLU A 31 4.10 -14.60 15.17
CA GLU A 31 3.31 -15.86 15.14
C GLU A 31 2.16 -15.83 16.17
N GLY A 32 0.93 -16.05 15.69
CA GLY A 32 -0.29 -16.09 16.48
C GLY A 32 -0.86 -14.73 16.89
N ARG A 33 -0.15 -13.64 16.64
CA ARG A 33 -0.58 -12.26 16.96
C ARG A 33 -1.13 -11.56 15.73
N PRO A 34 -2.05 -10.60 15.88
CA PRO A 34 -2.47 -9.74 14.77
C PRO A 34 -1.30 -8.87 14.29
N VAL A 35 -1.26 -8.63 12.99
CA VAL A 35 -0.27 -7.77 12.33
C VAL A 35 -0.99 -6.79 11.45
N THR A 36 -1.06 -5.54 11.91
CA THR A 36 -1.62 -4.44 11.14
C THR A 36 -0.59 -3.95 10.12
N ILE A 37 -0.93 -4.05 8.85
CA ILE A 37 -0.10 -3.63 7.72
C ILE A 37 -0.75 -2.42 7.07
N ARG A 38 -0.13 -1.26 7.22
CA ARG A 38 -0.52 -0.06 6.49
C ARG A 38 -0.09 -0.19 5.03
N LEU A 39 -1.02 -0.01 4.10
CA LEU A 39 -0.71 0.03 2.68
C LEU A 39 0.17 1.25 2.36
N LEU A 40 0.74 1.28 1.16
CA LEU A 40 1.69 2.32 0.74
C LEU A 40 1.10 3.71 0.98
N ASP A 41 1.78 4.48 1.83
CA ASP A 41 1.35 5.80 2.26
C ASP A 41 2.22 6.94 1.71
N PRO A 42 3.57 6.85 1.70
CA PRO A 42 4.40 7.97 1.26
C PRO A 42 4.13 8.39 -0.19
N PRO A 43 4.18 9.69 -0.50
CA PRO A 43 4.04 10.18 -1.87
C PRO A 43 5.18 9.67 -2.76
N LEU A 44 4.89 9.51 -4.06
CA LEU A 44 5.82 8.87 -4.99
C LEU A 44 7.15 9.63 -5.15
N HIS A 45 7.16 10.94 -4.95
CA HIS A 45 8.39 11.74 -5.10
C HIS A 45 9.45 11.41 -4.03
N GLU A 46 9.07 10.88 -2.87
CA GLU A 46 10.03 10.46 -1.83
C GLU A 46 10.93 9.30 -2.27
N PHE A 47 10.48 8.53 -3.26
CA PHE A 47 11.26 7.42 -3.83
C PHE A 47 12.17 7.86 -4.99
N LEU A 48 12.19 9.14 -5.34
CA LEU A 48 12.96 9.65 -6.45
C LEU A 48 14.30 10.26 -5.99
N PRO A 49 15.35 10.19 -6.82
CA PRO A 49 16.66 10.70 -6.42
C PRO A 49 16.67 12.22 -6.30
N ASN A 50 17.25 12.72 -5.20
CA ASN A 50 17.32 14.15 -4.87
C ASN A 50 18.59 14.83 -5.40
N ASP A 51 19.60 14.05 -5.80
CA ASP A 51 20.90 14.55 -6.29
C ASP A 51 21.12 14.17 -7.76
N ASP A 52 21.94 14.99 -8.44
CA ASP A 52 22.19 14.84 -9.87
C ASP A 52 22.97 13.55 -10.23
N ALA A 53 23.83 13.09 -9.34
CA ALA A 53 24.58 11.86 -9.57
C ALA A 53 23.65 10.64 -9.62
N ARG A 54 22.73 10.52 -8.65
CA ARG A 54 21.73 9.45 -8.63
C ARG A 54 20.70 9.58 -9.75
N ARG A 55 20.36 10.82 -10.19
CA ARG A 55 19.51 11.05 -11.36
C ARG A 55 20.15 10.52 -12.63
N ALA A 56 21.45 10.81 -12.81
CA ALA A 56 22.22 10.31 -13.95
C ALA A 56 22.35 8.78 -13.92
N GLU A 57 22.65 8.20 -12.75
CA GLU A 57 22.70 6.74 -12.57
C GLU A 57 21.35 6.08 -12.90
N LEU A 58 20.24 6.66 -12.43
CA LEU A 58 18.91 6.15 -12.70
C LEU A 58 18.56 6.26 -14.19
N ALA A 59 18.88 7.38 -14.83
CA ALA A 59 18.69 7.60 -16.27
C ALA A 59 19.44 6.53 -17.09
N GLN A 60 20.69 6.24 -16.74
CA GLN A 60 21.48 5.18 -17.36
C GLN A 60 20.84 3.80 -17.16
N LYS A 61 20.42 3.47 -15.93
CA LYS A 61 19.79 2.16 -15.63
C LYS A 61 18.46 1.95 -16.38
N LEU A 62 17.72 3.02 -16.61
CA LEU A 62 16.43 2.98 -17.31
C LEU A 62 16.56 3.23 -18.82
N ASN A 63 17.78 3.52 -19.31
CA ASN A 63 18.06 3.86 -20.71
C ASN A 63 17.21 5.04 -21.23
N VAL A 64 17.11 6.09 -20.41
CA VAL A 64 16.40 7.34 -20.72
C VAL A 64 17.33 8.55 -20.52
N SER A 65 16.93 9.74 -20.97
CA SER A 65 17.70 10.96 -20.72
C SER A 65 17.58 11.43 -19.27
N THR A 66 18.60 12.13 -18.77
CA THR A 66 18.54 12.77 -17.45
C THR A 66 17.43 13.83 -17.38
N ASP A 67 17.21 14.54 -18.48
CA ASP A 67 16.12 15.54 -18.59
C ASP A 67 14.74 14.89 -18.40
N TYR A 68 14.52 13.72 -19.00
CA TYR A 68 13.30 12.94 -18.75
C TYR A 68 13.09 12.63 -17.27
N ILE A 69 14.15 12.21 -16.56
CA ILE A 69 14.07 11.94 -15.12
C ILE A 69 13.71 13.22 -14.36
N ILE A 70 14.35 14.36 -14.71
CA ILE A 70 14.10 15.66 -14.06
C ILE A 70 12.65 16.12 -14.29
N GLU A 71 12.14 16.00 -15.50
CA GLU A 71 10.74 16.33 -15.82
C GLU A 71 9.75 15.46 -15.05
N ARG A 72 10.02 14.14 -14.96
CA ARG A 72 9.17 13.24 -14.18
C ARG A 72 9.20 13.55 -12.68
N ILE A 73 10.36 13.91 -12.14
CA ILE A 73 10.49 14.35 -10.75
C ILE A 73 9.66 15.61 -10.51
N LYS A 74 9.79 16.62 -11.41
CA LYS A 74 8.99 17.86 -11.30
C LYS A 74 7.49 17.60 -11.39
N ALA A 75 7.06 16.71 -12.27
CA ALA A 75 5.64 16.35 -12.44
C ALA A 75 5.06 15.61 -11.21
N LEU A 76 5.90 14.92 -10.45
CA LEU A 76 5.49 14.18 -9.24
C LEU A 76 5.75 14.97 -7.94
N HIS A 77 6.44 16.12 -8.04
CA HIS A 77 6.72 16.95 -6.88
C HIS A 77 5.43 17.64 -6.40
N GLU A 78 5.20 17.56 -5.11
CA GLU A 78 4.05 18.16 -4.44
C GLU A 78 4.53 19.21 -3.43
N GLU A 79 3.92 20.39 -3.46
CA GLU A 79 4.26 21.48 -2.53
C GLU A 79 3.92 21.11 -1.08
N ASN A 80 2.79 20.43 -0.89
CA ASN A 80 2.40 19.89 0.40
C ASN A 80 2.18 18.37 0.30
N PRO A 81 3.12 17.54 0.78
CA PRO A 81 3.02 16.08 0.75
C PRO A 81 1.78 15.52 1.46
N MET A 82 1.25 16.24 2.46
CA MET A 82 0.05 15.81 3.22
C MET A 82 -1.22 15.83 2.35
N LEU A 83 -1.28 16.77 1.40
CA LEU A 83 -2.43 16.97 0.51
C LEU A 83 -2.25 16.29 -0.86
N GLY A 84 -1.12 15.66 -1.07
CA GLY A 84 -0.73 15.08 -2.34
C GLY A 84 -1.33 13.74 -2.67
N CYS A 85 -0.86 13.16 -3.80
CA CYS A 85 -1.26 11.84 -4.27
C CYS A 85 -0.52 10.75 -3.48
N ARG A 86 -1.06 10.40 -2.32
CA ARG A 86 -0.54 9.37 -1.41
C ARG A 86 -1.67 8.57 -0.79
N GLY A 87 -1.35 7.48 -0.09
CA GLY A 87 -2.31 6.66 0.64
C GLY A 87 -3.43 6.12 -0.25
N CYS A 88 -4.67 6.21 0.21
CA CYS A 88 -5.83 5.73 -0.56
C CYS A 88 -5.99 6.46 -1.91
N ARG A 89 -5.63 7.74 -2.01
CA ARG A 89 -5.70 8.50 -3.27
C ARG A 89 -4.79 7.88 -4.33
N LEU A 90 -3.58 7.45 -3.94
CA LEU A 90 -2.68 6.72 -4.82
C LEU A 90 -3.27 5.36 -5.22
N GLY A 91 -3.90 4.64 -4.27
CA GLY A 91 -4.56 3.37 -4.53
C GLY A 91 -5.75 3.48 -5.47
N VAL A 92 -6.53 4.57 -5.40
CA VAL A 92 -7.64 4.87 -6.32
C VAL A 92 -7.13 5.17 -7.73
N LEU A 93 -6.05 5.98 -7.85
CA LEU A 93 -5.48 6.33 -9.15
C LEU A 93 -4.66 5.19 -9.79
N HIS A 94 -4.06 4.34 -8.97
CA HIS A 94 -3.17 3.27 -9.38
C HIS A 94 -3.48 1.97 -8.63
N PRO A 95 -4.64 1.35 -8.88
CA PRO A 95 -5.12 0.18 -8.13
C PRO A 95 -4.15 -1.00 -8.18
N GLU A 96 -3.34 -1.10 -9.24
CA GLU A 96 -2.32 -2.14 -9.37
C GLU A 96 -1.25 -2.10 -8.26
N ILE A 97 -1.07 -0.97 -7.59
CA ILE A 97 -0.16 -0.85 -6.44
C ILE A 97 -0.79 -1.57 -5.23
N THR A 98 -2.05 -1.29 -4.94
CA THR A 98 -2.82 -1.98 -3.90
C THR A 98 -2.89 -3.48 -4.17
N GLU A 99 -3.22 -3.88 -5.41
CA GLU A 99 -3.25 -5.29 -5.83
C GLU A 99 -1.93 -6.00 -5.53
N MET A 100 -0.79 -5.38 -5.88
CA MET A 100 0.53 -5.97 -5.66
C MET A 100 0.85 -6.15 -4.18
N GLN A 101 0.61 -5.13 -3.35
CA GLN A 101 0.89 -5.20 -1.92
C GLN A 101 0.02 -6.25 -1.22
N VAL A 102 -1.28 -6.25 -1.49
CA VAL A 102 -2.22 -7.23 -0.94
C VAL A 102 -1.84 -8.64 -1.37
N ARG A 103 -1.50 -8.83 -2.64
CA ARG A 103 -1.01 -10.12 -3.15
C ARG A 103 0.24 -10.59 -2.40
N ALA A 104 1.22 -9.69 -2.17
CA ALA A 104 2.43 -10.02 -1.43
C ALA A 104 2.12 -10.45 0.01
N ILE A 105 1.18 -9.78 0.68
CA ILE A 105 0.73 -10.11 2.03
C ILE A 105 0.11 -11.51 2.08
N PHE A 106 -0.89 -11.78 1.24
CA PHE A 106 -1.59 -13.06 1.27
C PHE A 106 -0.75 -14.22 0.76
N GLU A 107 0.08 -14.03 -0.26
CA GLU A 107 1.03 -15.06 -0.69
C GLU A 107 2.08 -15.37 0.38
N ALA A 108 2.54 -14.36 1.15
CA ALA A 108 3.42 -14.58 2.29
C ALA A 108 2.73 -15.41 3.37
N ALA A 109 1.51 -15.03 3.74
CA ALA A 109 0.70 -15.73 4.74
C ALA A 109 0.43 -17.20 4.35
N VAL A 110 -0.01 -17.42 3.11
CA VAL A 110 -0.25 -18.78 2.56
C VAL A 110 1.02 -19.62 2.57
N SER A 111 2.16 -19.05 2.14
CA SER A 111 3.42 -19.79 2.11
C SER A 111 3.87 -20.26 3.51
N LEU A 112 3.60 -19.46 4.54
CA LEU A 112 3.88 -19.81 5.92
C LEU A 112 2.93 -20.85 6.47
N ARG A 113 1.66 -20.79 6.12
CA ARG A 113 0.67 -21.84 6.46
C ARG A 113 1.01 -23.18 5.82
N LYS A 114 1.58 -23.20 4.61
CA LYS A 114 2.02 -24.40 3.87
C LYS A 114 3.42 -24.89 4.26
N SER A 115 4.15 -24.16 5.09
CA SER A 115 5.51 -24.52 5.46
C SER A 115 5.57 -25.81 6.30
N LYS A 116 6.73 -26.44 6.38
CA LYS A 116 6.95 -27.63 7.23
C LYS A 116 6.59 -27.37 8.71
N ARG A 117 6.72 -26.15 9.16
CA ARG A 117 6.25 -25.65 10.46
C ARG A 117 5.21 -24.56 10.18
N PRO A 118 3.92 -24.90 10.12
CA PRO A 118 2.86 -23.93 9.86
C PRO A 118 2.84 -22.82 10.89
N VAL A 119 2.76 -21.58 10.42
CA VAL A 119 2.71 -20.36 11.25
C VAL A 119 1.27 -19.86 11.28
N ILE A 120 0.75 -19.52 12.45
CA ILE A 120 -0.56 -18.85 12.59
C ILE A 120 -0.38 -17.38 12.23
N VAL A 121 -1.05 -16.96 11.16
CA VAL A 121 -0.96 -15.58 10.63
C VAL A 121 -2.33 -14.92 10.73
N LYS A 122 -2.36 -13.68 11.23
CA LYS A 122 -3.57 -12.84 11.38
C LYS A 122 -3.32 -11.47 10.76
N PRO A 123 -3.46 -11.29 9.44
CA PRO A 123 -3.23 -9.99 8.81
C PRO A 123 -4.39 -9.04 9.08
N GLU A 124 -4.06 -7.78 9.33
CA GLU A 124 -4.99 -6.66 9.35
C GLU A 124 -4.51 -5.64 8.30
N ILE A 125 -5.32 -5.41 7.27
CA ILE A 125 -4.97 -4.50 6.18
C ILE A 125 -5.52 -3.11 6.51
N MET A 126 -4.65 -2.12 6.59
CA MET A 126 -5.02 -0.75 6.93
C MET A 126 -4.82 0.18 5.74
N VAL A 127 -5.91 0.78 5.29
CA VAL A 127 -5.92 1.77 4.20
C VAL A 127 -5.65 3.16 4.81
N PRO A 128 -4.55 3.85 4.44
CA PRO A 128 -4.24 5.17 4.98
C PRO A 128 -4.95 6.30 4.26
N LEU A 129 -5.10 7.46 4.90
CA LEU A 129 -5.58 8.73 4.35
C LEU A 129 -7.00 8.71 3.75
N VAL A 130 -7.84 7.83 4.23
CA VAL A 130 -9.27 7.80 3.84
C VAL A 130 -9.97 9.05 4.36
N GLY A 131 -10.66 9.76 3.48
CA GLY A 131 -11.49 10.92 3.82
C GLY A 131 -12.99 10.67 3.67
N PHE A 132 -13.38 9.62 2.92
CA PHE A 132 -14.76 9.25 2.62
C PHE A 132 -14.96 7.73 2.66
N ASP A 133 -16.14 7.30 3.04
CA ASP A 133 -16.53 5.88 2.96
C ASP A 133 -16.34 5.30 1.55
N ALA A 134 -16.68 6.06 0.50
CA ALA A 134 -16.51 5.60 -0.88
C ALA A 134 -15.07 5.26 -1.25
N GLU A 135 -14.07 6.02 -0.75
CA GLU A 135 -12.64 5.71 -0.96
C GLU A 135 -12.23 4.41 -0.26
N LEU A 136 -12.71 4.21 0.98
CA LEU A 136 -12.44 2.97 1.70
C LEU A 136 -13.09 1.77 1.00
N ARG A 137 -14.34 1.91 0.57
CA ARG A 137 -15.09 0.85 -0.11
C ARG A 137 -14.43 0.42 -1.41
N ASP A 138 -13.90 1.38 -2.20
CA ASP A 138 -13.13 1.10 -3.40
C ASP A 138 -11.89 0.23 -3.08
N GLN A 139 -11.10 0.64 -2.11
CA GLN A 139 -9.90 -0.10 -1.71
C GLN A 139 -10.22 -1.45 -1.05
N VAL A 140 -11.27 -1.55 -0.24
CA VAL A 140 -11.75 -2.82 0.33
C VAL A 140 -12.14 -3.80 -0.76
N THR A 141 -12.78 -3.33 -1.82
CA THR A 141 -13.16 -4.16 -2.98
C THR A 141 -11.92 -4.80 -3.61
N ILE A 142 -10.86 -4.02 -3.82
CA ILE A 142 -9.59 -4.52 -4.38
C ILE A 142 -8.94 -5.54 -3.42
N VAL A 143 -8.86 -5.18 -2.12
CA VAL A 143 -8.28 -6.04 -1.09
C VAL A 143 -8.99 -7.40 -1.06
N ARG A 144 -10.32 -7.40 -1.00
CA ARG A 144 -11.12 -8.63 -0.95
C ARG A 144 -10.95 -9.47 -2.22
N ALA A 145 -11.00 -8.85 -3.40
CA ALA A 145 -10.84 -9.55 -4.67
C ALA A 145 -9.48 -10.27 -4.78
N VAL A 146 -8.39 -9.58 -4.39
CA VAL A 146 -7.04 -10.18 -4.44
C VAL A 146 -6.86 -11.26 -3.36
N ALA A 147 -7.38 -11.02 -2.15
CA ALA A 147 -7.35 -12.01 -1.09
C ALA A 147 -8.08 -13.29 -1.51
N ASP A 148 -9.31 -13.16 -2.02
CA ASP A 148 -10.12 -14.28 -2.48
C ASP A 148 -9.44 -15.07 -3.62
N GLU A 149 -8.81 -14.36 -4.58
CA GLU A 149 -8.05 -15.01 -5.65
C GLU A 149 -6.92 -15.89 -5.09
N VAL A 150 -6.12 -15.33 -4.15
CA VAL A 150 -4.96 -16.05 -3.58
C VAL A 150 -5.40 -17.20 -2.69
N LEU A 151 -6.41 -16.99 -1.84
CA LEU A 151 -6.90 -17.99 -0.89
C LEU A 151 -7.62 -19.13 -1.61
N THR A 152 -8.50 -18.84 -2.57
CA THR A 152 -9.21 -19.85 -3.37
C THR A 152 -8.26 -20.73 -4.17
N LYS A 153 -7.26 -20.12 -4.86
CA LYS A 153 -6.24 -20.88 -5.60
C LYS A 153 -5.45 -21.85 -4.73
N THR A 154 -5.34 -21.57 -3.46
CA THR A 154 -4.50 -22.35 -2.55
C THR A 154 -5.27 -23.29 -1.65
N GLY A 155 -6.58 -23.12 -1.52
CA GLY A 155 -7.47 -23.88 -0.62
C GLY A 155 -7.16 -23.63 0.86
N ILE A 156 -6.53 -22.50 1.20
CA ILE A 156 -6.16 -22.15 2.58
C ILE A 156 -7.03 -21.00 3.05
N GLU A 157 -7.63 -21.17 4.20
CA GLU A 157 -8.34 -20.10 4.90
C GLU A 157 -7.39 -19.34 5.83
N ILE A 158 -7.39 -18.02 5.72
CA ILE A 158 -6.68 -17.09 6.60
C ILE A 158 -7.67 -16.02 7.01
N PRO A 159 -8.05 -15.95 8.30
CA PRO A 159 -8.88 -14.86 8.80
C PRO A 159 -8.09 -13.57 8.74
N TYR A 160 -8.71 -12.50 8.24
CA TYR A 160 -8.12 -11.17 8.15
C TYR A 160 -9.17 -10.09 8.30
N GLN A 161 -8.74 -8.88 8.63
CA GLN A 161 -9.58 -7.70 8.73
C GLN A 161 -9.08 -6.62 7.78
N VAL A 162 -10.01 -5.75 7.35
CA VAL A 162 -9.68 -4.55 6.57
C VAL A 162 -10.26 -3.33 7.30
N GLY A 163 -9.40 -2.37 7.55
CA GLY A 163 -9.77 -1.14 8.25
C GLY A 163 -9.02 0.07 7.72
N THR A 164 -9.08 1.16 8.45
CA THR A 164 -8.45 2.42 8.03
C THR A 164 -7.83 3.16 9.21
N MET A 165 -7.01 4.17 8.88
CA MET A 165 -6.50 5.13 9.84
C MET A 165 -7.35 6.40 9.77
N ILE A 166 -7.87 6.83 10.91
CA ILE A 166 -8.53 8.14 11.05
C ILE A 166 -7.43 9.18 11.29
N GLU A 167 -7.11 9.92 10.25
CA GLU A 167 -5.98 10.87 10.23
C GLU A 167 -6.24 12.12 9.38
N VAL A 168 -7.45 12.20 8.80
CA VAL A 168 -7.92 13.37 8.04
C VAL A 168 -9.13 13.94 8.79
N PRO A 169 -9.24 15.29 8.96
CA PRO A 169 -10.35 15.89 9.72
C PRO A 169 -11.73 15.45 9.26
N ARG A 170 -11.92 15.33 7.94
CA ARG A 170 -13.19 14.82 7.38
C ARG A 170 -13.50 13.41 7.86
N ALA A 171 -12.51 12.50 7.83
CA ALA A 171 -12.71 11.14 8.31
C ALA A 171 -13.08 11.08 9.80
N ALA A 172 -12.56 12.00 10.61
CA ALA A 172 -12.92 12.10 12.01
C ALA A 172 -14.38 12.53 12.21
N ILE A 173 -14.88 13.44 11.36
CA ILE A 173 -16.27 13.95 11.42
C ILE A 173 -17.26 12.90 10.89
N THR A 174 -16.90 12.14 9.85
CA THR A 174 -17.74 11.13 9.20
C THR A 174 -17.35 9.70 9.57
N ALA A 175 -16.76 9.52 10.75
CA ALA A 175 -16.26 8.21 11.19
C ALA A 175 -17.36 7.15 11.31
N ASP A 176 -18.58 7.55 11.62
CA ASP A 176 -19.75 6.67 11.66
C ASP A 176 -20.13 6.12 10.28
N GLU A 177 -19.99 6.92 9.23
CA GLU A 177 -20.18 6.46 7.84
C GLU A 177 -19.07 5.48 7.45
N ILE A 178 -17.80 5.82 7.73
CA ILE A 178 -16.63 4.99 7.42
C ILE A 178 -16.69 3.66 8.20
N ALA A 179 -17.21 3.66 9.42
CA ALA A 179 -17.38 2.46 10.25
C ALA A 179 -18.33 1.41 9.66
N GLN A 180 -19.15 1.78 8.68
CA GLN A 180 -20.00 0.81 7.99
C GLN A 180 -19.19 -0.12 7.07
N THR A 181 -18.01 0.32 6.65
CA THR A 181 -17.09 -0.43 5.76
C THR A 181 -15.86 -0.94 6.50
N ALA A 182 -15.34 -0.17 7.46
CA ALA A 182 -14.14 -0.52 8.22
C ALA A 182 -14.42 -1.55 9.32
N GLU A 183 -13.58 -2.56 9.42
CA GLU A 183 -13.64 -3.57 10.50
C GLU A 183 -12.81 -3.16 11.73
N PHE A 184 -11.92 -2.17 11.58
CA PHE A 184 -11.18 -1.54 12.68
C PHE A 184 -10.72 -0.13 12.31
N PHE A 185 -10.43 0.68 13.33
CA PHE A 185 -9.80 1.98 13.20
C PHE A 185 -8.44 2.01 13.87
N SER A 186 -7.50 2.73 13.28
CA SER A 186 -6.31 3.27 13.89
C SER A 186 -6.37 4.80 13.86
N PHE A 187 -5.51 5.49 14.60
CA PHE A 187 -5.57 6.95 14.72
C PHE A 187 -4.20 7.55 14.40
N GLY A 188 -4.12 8.33 13.31
CA GLY A 188 -2.93 9.06 12.86
C GLY A 188 -2.90 10.47 13.43
N THR A 189 -2.54 10.62 14.69
CA THR A 189 -2.61 11.91 15.40
C THR A 189 -1.69 12.98 14.82
N ASN A 190 -0.55 12.62 14.24
CA ASN A 190 0.35 13.57 13.60
C ASN A 190 -0.30 14.21 12.36
N ASP A 191 -0.79 13.37 11.43
CA ASP A 191 -1.45 13.85 10.22
C ASP A 191 -2.74 14.60 10.54
N LEU A 192 -3.54 14.10 11.49
CA LEU A 192 -4.77 14.78 11.92
C LEU A 192 -4.49 16.17 12.50
N THR A 193 -3.46 16.31 13.34
CA THR A 193 -3.07 17.60 13.91
C THR A 193 -2.63 18.57 12.81
N GLN A 194 -1.72 18.12 11.93
CA GLN A 194 -1.16 18.97 10.88
C GLN A 194 -2.17 19.38 9.80
N THR A 195 -3.22 18.59 9.59
CA THR A 195 -4.29 18.91 8.62
C THR A 195 -5.45 19.68 9.23
N THR A 196 -5.52 19.80 10.56
CA THR A 196 -6.56 20.54 11.28
C THR A 196 -6.12 21.98 11.61
N LEU A 197 -4.85 22.20 11.91
CA LEU A 197 -4.24 23.48 12.27
C LEU A 197 -3.68 24.21 11.05
#